data_8a8313c3f43944a805cd8fe59b5c124e
#
_entry.id   8a8313c3f43944a805cd8fe59b5c124e
#
_cell.length_a   1.000
_cell.length_b   1.000
_cell.length_c   1.000
_cell.angle_alpha   90.00
_cell.angle_beta   90.00
_cell.angle_gamma   90.00
#
_symmetry.space_group_name_H-M   'P 1'
#
loop_
_entity.id
_entity.type
_entity.pdbx_description
1 polymer ?
#
loop_
_entity_poly.entity_id
_entity_poly.type
_entity_poly.pdbx_seq_one_letter_code
_entity_poly.pdbx_strand_id
1 'polypeptide(L)'
;MKKVWSRILSTLLLCPINRTFRGELPKGPYIVVSNHSSYLDTVFMYSVIPDYFLFIGKGELLKWPLFGLFFRKQDIPVHRDQSRLAYNALQKAYEAIDRGECIAMYPEGTIPLHAPKMKAFKNGAFRMAIDKQVPIVPITWVQNYKIMLEPSKFFEFSLPQQVLVVIHEPIETKGMTDEDLVNLRSKTFNAIDSALAPEFRKTP
;
A
#
# COMPACT_ATOMS: atom_id res chain seq x y z
N MET A 1 -2.25 1.79 18.70
CA MET A 1 -0.80 2.10 18.81
C MET A 1 -0.20 2.54 17.48
N LYS A 2 -0.27 1.78 16.37
CA LYS A 2 0.35 2.14 15.07
C LYS A 2 -0.10 3.50 14.51
N LYS A 3 -1.39 3.86 14.61
CA LYS A 3 -1.92 5.18 14.20
C LYS A 3 -1.30 6.34 14.99
N VAL A 4 -1.19 6.18 16.30
CA VAL A 4 -0.61 7.23 17.17
C VAL A 4 0.85 7.44 16.81
N TRP A 5 1.60 6.35 16.65
CA TRP A 5 2.99 6.43 16.24
C TRP A 5 3.19 7.03 14.85
N SER A 6 2.37 6.65 13.87
CA SER A 6 2.40 7.24 12.54
C SER A 6 2.20 8.76 12.59
N ARG A 7 1.28 9.25 13.44
CA ARG A 7 1.05 10.68 13.66
C ARG A 7 2.24 11.35 14.35
N ILE A 8 2.79 10.73 15.41
CA ILE A 8 3.98 11.24 16.09
C ILE A 8 5.13 11.36 15.09
N LEU A 9 5.39 10.32 14.31
CA LEU A 9 6.48 10.34 13.34
C LEU A 9 6.27 11.39 12.25
N SER A 10 5.05 11.52 11.70
CA SER A 10 4.77 12.56 10.70
C SER A 10 4.96 13.96 11.25
N THR A 11 4.63 14.20 12.52
CA THR A 11 4.85 15.47 13.20
C THR A 11 6.33 15.72 13.45
N LEU A 12 7.07 14.74 13.96
CA LEU A 12 8.52 14.86 14.20
C LEU A 12 9.32 15.10 12.92
N LEU A 13 8.89 14.49 11.81
CA LEU A 13 9.50 14.68 10.49
C LEU A 13 8.99 15.94 9.77
N LEU A 14 8.11 16.73 10.39
CA LEU A 14 7.47 17.89 9.77
C LEU A 14 6.80 17.54 8.42
N CYS A 15 6.14 16.37 8.38
CA CYS A 15 5.47 15.82 7.20
C CYS A 15 3.93 15.81 7.41
N PRO A 16 3.24 16.93 7.31
CA PRO A 16 1.79 16.98 7.45
C PRO A 16 1.12 16.14 6.35
N ILE A 17 0.17 15.28 6.75
CA ILE A 17 -0.52 14.36 5.84
C ILE A 17 -1.85 14.97 5.39
N ASN A 18 -1.93 15.34 4.12
CA ASN A 18 -3.14 15.83 3.46
C ASN A 18 -3.80 14.70 2.66
N ARG A 19 -5.04 14.39 3.02
CA ARG A 19 -5.84 13.32 2.42
C ARG A 19 -6.93 13.90 1.55
N THR A 20 -7.02 13.41 0.32
CA THR A 20 -8.14 13.68 -0.58
C THR A 20 -8.92 12.40 -0.80
N PHE A 21 -10.17 12.36 -0.37
CA PHE A 21 -11.08 11.23 -0.62
C PHE A 21 -11.91 11.53 -1.87
N ARG A 22 -11.91 10.60 -2.83
CA ARG A 22 -12.75 10.66 -4.05
C ARG A 22 -14.03 9.83 -3.94
N GLY A 23 -14.18 9.05 -2.87
CA GLY A 23 -15.34 8.23 -2.56
C GLY A 23 -15.36 7.85 -1.10
N GLU A 24 -16.45 7.23 -0.66
CA GLU A 24 -16.56 6.68 0.69
C GLU A 24 -15.82 5.35 0.80
N LEU A 25 -15.21 5.10 1.94
CA LEU A 25 -14.59 3.80 2.21
C LEU A 25 -15.67 2.73 2.42
N PRO A 26 -15.45 1.49 1.91
CA PRO A 26 -16.39 0.41 2.12
C PRO A 26 -16.54 0.06 3.60
N LYS A 27 -17.71 -0.44 3.98
CA LYS A 27 -17.92 -1.05 5.29
C LYS A 27 -17.46 -2.51 5.26
N GLY A 28 -16.45 -2.82 6.06
CA GLY A 28 -15.96 -4.19 6.21
C GLY A 28 -14.96 -4.59 5.26
N PRO A 29 -14.42 -5.81 5.19
CA PRO A 29 -13.07 -5.98 4.71
C PRO A 29 -12.90 -5.49 3.27
N TYR A 30 -11.76 -4.85 3.00
CA TYR A 30 -11.35 -4.41 1.68
C TYR A 30 -9.84 -4.52 1.53
N ILE A 31 -9.38 -4.49 0.29
CA ILE A 31 -7.94 -4.52 0.00
C ILE A 31 -7.48 -3.14 -0.44
N VAL A 32 -6.58 -2.55 0.35
CA VAL A 32 -5.87 -1.31 -0.03
C VAL A 32 -4.76 -1.65 -1.00
N VAL A 33 -4.78 -1.03 -2.16
CA VAL A 33 -3.75 -1.15 -3.20
C VAL A 33 -3.14 0.22 -3.47
N SER A 34 -1.82 0.35 -3.36
CA SER A 34 -1.15 1.64 -3.52
C SER A 34 0.13 1.52 -4.33
N ASN A 35 0.53 2.62 -5.00
CA ASN A 35 1.90 2.77 -5.47
C ASN A 35 2.87 2.82 -4.28
N HIS A 36 4.14 2.51 -4.52
CA HIS A 36 5.18 2.51 -3.49
C HIS A 36 6.34 3.41 -3.92
N SER A 37 6.47 4.56 -3.26
CA SER A 37 7.42 5.59 -3.66
C SER A 37 8.37 6.03 -2.55
N SER A 38 8.11 5.57 -1.30
CA SER A 38 8.92 5.87 -0.12
C SER A 38 8.80 4.75 0.91
N TYR A 39 9.84 4.51 1.68
CA TYR A 39 9.77 3.61 2.84
C TYR A 39 8.77 4.11 3.90
N LEU A 40 8.53 5.42 3.97
CA LEU A 40 7.57 6.02 4.90
C LEU A 40 6.11 5.81 4.48
N ASP A 41 5.83 5.41 3.23
CA ASP A 41 4.47 5.11 2.78
C ASP A 41 3.78 4.11 3.72
N THR A 42 4.51 3.07 4.12
CA THR A 42 3.98 2.03 5.01
C THR A 42 3.63 2.57 6.40
N VAL A 43 4.44 3.47 6.93
CA VAL A 43 4.19 4.08 8.24
C VAL A 43 3.03 5.06 8.15
N PHE A 44 3.01 5.92 7.13
CA PHE A 44 1.97 6.94 6.97
C PHE A 44 0.61 6.35 6.61
N MET A 45 0.56 5.15 6.00
CA MET A 45 -0.69 4.45 5.70
C MET A 45 -1.57 4.27 6.95
N TYR A 46 -0.96 4.04 8.13
CA TYR A 46 -1.71 3.94 9.40
C TYR A 46 -2.39 5.24 9.83
N SER A 47 -1.96 6.39 9.32
CA SER A 47 -2.65 7.67 9.52
C SER A 47 -3.66 7.97 8.42
N VAL A 48 -3.56 7.29 7.27
CA VAL A 48 -4.42 7.51 6.10
C VAL A 48 -5.71 6.71 6.21
N ILE A 49 -5.59 5.41 6.48
CA ILE A 49 -6.74 4.49 6.57
C ILE A 49 -7.26 4.44 8.00
N PRO A 50 -8.58 4.72 8.22
CA PRO A 50 -9.17 4.71 9.55
C PRO A 50 -9.38 3.30 10.11
N ASP A 51 -9.58 2.29 9.24
CA ASP A 51 -9.84 0.93 9.64
C ASP A 51 -8.57 0.18 10.08
N TYR A 52 -8.75 -0.94 10.76
CA TYR A 52 -7.66 -1.84 11.05
C TYR A 52 -7.29 -2.64 9.80
N PHE A 53 -6.00 -2.71 9.50
CA PHE A 53 -5.50 -3.48 8.37
C PHE A 53 -4.14 -4.11 8.69
N LEU A 54 -3.83 -5.18 7.95
CA LEU A 54 -2.55 -5.85 7.96
C LEU A 54 -1.79 -5.53 6.66
N PHE A 55 -0.49 -5.25 6.76
CA PHE A 55 0.36 -5.18 5.57
C PHE A 55 0.84 -6.57 5.16
N ILE A 56 0.80 -6.82 3.85
CA ILE A 56 1.58 -7.89 3.22
C ILE A 56 2.85 -7.24 2.66
N GLY A 57 3.98 -7.45 3.33
CA GLY A 57 5.22 -6.76 3.01
C GLY A 57 6.46 -7.64 3.08
N LYS A 58 7.59 -7.12 2.55
CA LYS A 58 8.88 -7.82 2.52
C LYS A 58 9.42 -8.02 3.94
N GLY A 59 9.73 -9.27 4.31
CA GLY A 59 10.23 -9.63 5.67
C GLY A 59 11.54 -8.94 6.06
N GLU A 60 12.31 -8.41 5.11
CA GLU A 60 13.55 -7.69 5.38
C GLU A 60 13.34 -6.37 6.16
N LEU A 61 12.16 -5.76 6.08
CA LEU A 61 11.81 -4.59 6.89
C LEU A 61 11.85 -4.88 8.40
N LEU A 62 11.74 -6.15 8.79
CA LEU A 62 11.87 -6.60 10.18
C LEU A 62 13.29 -6.38 10.77
N LYS A 63 14.32 -6.23 9.92
CA LYS A 63 15.70 -6.04 10.33
C LYS A 63 16.00 -4.61 10.79
N TRP A 64 15.14 -3.65 10.47
CA TRP A 64 15.34 -2.26 10.82
C TRP A 64 14.73 -1.95 12.20
N PRO A 65 15.50 -1.36 13.14
CA PRO A 65 15.07 -1.21 14.54
C PRO A 65 13.74 -0.47 14.68
N LEU A 66 13.54 0.59 13.90
CA LEU A 66 12.30 1.39 13.93
C LEU A 66 11.11 0.68 13.27
N PHE A 67 11.35 -0.02 12.16
CA PHE A 67 10.31 -0.72 11.40
C PHE A 67 10.05 -2.13 11.96
N GLY A 68 11.09 -2.83 12.44
CA GLY A 68 10.98 -4.18 12.97
C GLY A 68 10.06 -4.29 14.18
N LEU A 69 10.03 -3.27 15.04
CA LEU A 69 9.13 -3.24 16.19
C LEU A 69 7.65 -3.19 15.76
N PHE A 70 7.37 -2.51 14.63
CA PHE A 70 6.02 -2.36 14.08
C PHE A 70 5.53 -3.60 13.33
N PHE A 71 6.41 -4.18 12.49
CA PHE A 71 6.05 -5.28 11.60
C PHE A 71 5.98 -6.65 12.29
N ARG A 72 6.76 -6.85 13.39
CA ARG A 72 6.91 -8.18 14.03
C ARG A 72 5.63 -8.80 14.59
N LYS A 73 4.66 -7.99 15.01
CA LYS A 73 3.51 -8.51 15.79
C LYS A 73 2.17 -8.57 15.03
N GLN A 74 2.03 -7.90 13.89
CA GLN A 74 0.72 -7.73 13.27
C GLN A 74 0.70 -7.80 11.74
N ASP A 75 1.85 -7.67 11.06
CA ASP A 75 1.91 -7.69 9.60
C ASP A 75 2.34 -9.08 9.09
N ILE A 76 2.02 -9.34 7.84
CA ILE A 76 2.29 -10.64 7.20
C ILE A 76 3.59 -10.54 6.40
N PRO A 77 4.74 -11.02 6.94
CA PRO A 77 6.00 -10.97 6.21
C PRO A 77 6.02 -11.99 5.07
N VAL A 78 6.38 -11.55 3.88
CA VAL A 78 6.57 -12.41 2.71
C VAL A 78 8.06 -12.59 2.44
N HIS A 79 8.51 -13.83 2.47
CA HIS A 79 9.83 -14.25 1.99
C HIS A 79 9.68 -14.75 0.56
N ARG A 80 9.96 -13.89 -0.43
CA ARG A 80 9.69 -14.16 -1.85
C ARG A 80 10.59 -15.23 -2.45
N ASP A 81 11.76 -15.42 -1.85
CA ASP A 81 12.75 -16.42 -2.26
C ASP A 81 12.40 -17.83 -1.77
N GLN A 82 11.35 -17.97 -0.96
CA GLN A 82 10.87 -19.22 -0.38
C GLN A 82 9.38 -19.40 -0.69
N SER A 83 9.06 -20.15 -1.74
CA SER A 83 7.70 -20.35 -2.25
C SER A 83 6.71 -20.80 -1.15
N ARG A 84 7.15 -21.66 -0.22
CA ARG A 84 6.32 -22.14 0.89
C ARG A 84 5.96 -21.02 1.87
N LEU A 85 6.91 -20.14 2.20
CA LEU A 85 6.65 -19.02 3.11
C LEU A 85 5.77 -17.94 2.45
N ALA A 86 5.98 -17.71 1.15
CA ALA A 86 5.12 -16.81 0.38
C ALA A 86 3.67 -17.34 0.32
N TYR A 87 3.49 -18.64 0.14
CA TYR A 87 2.17 -19.28 0.19
C TYR A 87 1.52 -19.14 1.57
N ASN A 88 2.24 -19.43 2.65
CA ASN A 88 1.73 -19.29 4.03
C ASN A 88 1.34 -17.84 4.35
N ALA A 89 2.11 -16.87 3.87
CA ALA A 89 1.78 -15.46 4.02
C ALA A 89 0.46 -15.11 3.29
N LEU A 90 0.27 -15.65 2.09
CA LEU A 90 -0.97 -15.46 1.34
C LEU A 90 -2.16 -16.07 2.08
N GLN A 91 -2.04 -17.32 2.59
CA GLN A 91 -3.11 -17.97 3.36
C GLN A 91 -3.52 -17.14 4.59
N LYS A 92 -2.55 -16.61 5.35
CA LYS A 92 -2.83 -15.72 6.49
C LYS A 92 -3.60 -14.46 6.08
N ALA A 93 -3.35 -13.92 4.88
CA ALA A 93 -4.08 -12.78 4.36
C ALA A 93 -5.54 -13.14 4.02
N TYR A 94 -5.75 -14.30 3.40
CA TYR A 94 -7.10 -14.82 3.14
C TYR A 94 -7.89 -15.01 4.45
N GLU A 95 -7.27 -15.64 5.45
CA GLU A 95 -7.87 -15.81 6.78
C GLU A 95 -8.17 -14.48 7.48
N ALA A 96 -7.32 -13.47 7.30
CA ALA A 96 -7.55 -12.14 7.86
C ALA A 96 -8.79 -11.47 7.25
N ILE A 97 -8.97 -11.58 5.93
CA ILE A 97 -10.20 -11.11 5.25
C ILE A 97 -11.42 -11.84 5.77
N ASP A 98 -11.34 -13.16 5.98
CA ASP A 98 -12.44 -13.96 6.53
C ASP A 98 -12.84 -13.55 7.96
N ARG A 99 -11.87 -13.01 8.73
CA ARG A 99 -12.13 -12.40 10.04
C ARG A 99 -12.66 -10.96 9.99
N GLY A 100 -12.86 -10.40 8.78
CA GLY A 100 -13.32 -9.03 8.59
C GLY A 100 -12.21 -7.97 8.65
N GLU A 101 -10.93 -8.37 8.56
CA GLU A 101 -9.79 -7.46 8.59
C GLU A 101 -9.45 -6.99 7.17
N CYS A 102 -9.02 -5.72 7.05
CA CYS A 102 -8.54 -5.18 5.78
C CYS A 102 -7.08 -5.58 5.52
N ILE A 103 -6.70 -5.62 4.25
CA ILE A 103 -5.32 -5.93 3.83
C ILE A 103 -4.76 -4.74 3.05
N ALA A 104 -3.50 -4.37 3.28
CA ALA A 104 -2.79 -3.37 2.49
C ALA A 104 -1.61 -4.01 1.74
N MET A 105 -1.50 -3.70 0.45
CA MET A 105 -0.48 -4.24 -0.43
C MET A 105 0.08 -3.20 -1.39
N TYR A 106 1.37 -3.31 -1.66
CA TYR A 106 2.04 -2.62 -2.77
C TYR A 106 2.22 -3.61 -3.93
N PRO A 107 1.38 -3.56 -4.97
CA PRO A 107 1.38 -4.59 -6.02
C PRO A 107 2.62 -4.53 -6.92
N GLU A 108 3.37 -3.44 -6.90
CA GLU A 108 4.68 -3.31 -7.55
C GLU A 108 5.71 -4.26 -6.93
N GLY A 109 5.54 -4.57 -5.66
CA GLY A 109 6.37 -5.48 -4.89
C GLY A 109 7.69 -4.92 -4.40
N THR A 110 8.06 -3.72 -4.78
CA THR A 110 9.25 -2.97 -4.33
C THR A 110 9.07 -1.51 -4.71
N ILE A 111 9.83 -0.62 -4.10
CA ILE A 111 9.93 0.77 -4.57
C ILE A 111 10.64 0.76 -5.94
N PRO A 112 10.05 1.35 -7.00
CA PRO A 112 10.72 1.50 -8.28
C PRO A 112 11.99 2.36 -8.20
N LEU A 113 13.01 2.02 -8.97
CA LEU A 113 14.23 2.85 -9.08
C LEU A 113 13.94 4.27 -9.61
N HIS A 114 12.90 4.39 -10.42
CA HIS A 114 12.47 5.67 -11.00
C HIS A 114 11.14 6.13 -10.40
N ALA A 115 10.94 5.92 -9.07
CA ALA A 115 9.76 6.43 -8.38
C ALA A 115 9.64 7.95 -8.60
N PRO A 116 8.43 8.48 -8.80
CA PRO A 116 7.11 7.84 -8.62
C PRO A 116 6.57 7.08 -9.84
N LYS A 117 7.36 6.92 -10.92
CA LYS A 117 6.93 6.16 -12.09
C LYS A 117 6.69 4.70 -11.69
N MET A 118 5.45 4.25 -11.82
CA MET A 118 5.05 2.93 -11.33
C MET A 118 5.55 1.78 -12.20
N LYS A 119 5.85 0.66 -11.55
CA LYS A 119 6.04 -0.65 -12.21
C LYS A 119 4.71 -1.33 -12.50
N ALA A 120 4.75 -2.34 -13.36
CA ALA A 120 3.61 -3.22 -13.59
C ALA A 120 3.15 -3.87 -12.28
N PHE A 121 1.85 -3.93 -12.07
CA PHE A 121 1.25 -4.53 -10.89
C PHE A 121 1.22 -6.06 -10.99
N LYS A 122 1.56 -6.73 -9.89
CA LYS A 122 1.45 -8.19 -9.74
C LYS A 122 0.00 -8.57 -9.42
N ASN A 123 -0.40 -9.79 -9.76
CA ASN A 123 -1.78 -10.25 -9.67
C ASN A 123 -2.29 -10.53 -8.24
N GLY A 124 -1.42 -10.66 -7.24
CA GLY A 124 -1.78 -11.19 -5.92
C GLY A 124 -2.94 -10.47 -5.22
N ALA A 125 -2.91 -9.13 -5.17
CA ALA A 125 -3.97 -8.34 -4.56
C ALA A 125 -5.31 -8.49 -5.29
N PHE A 126 -5.28 -8.51 -6.62
CA PHE A 126 -6.47 -8.56 -7.48
C PHE A 126 -7.12 -9.93 -7.43
N ARG A 127 -6.32 -11.01 -7.47
CA ARG A 127 -6.84 -12.37 -7.28
C ARG A 127 -7.49 -12.53 -5.92
N MET A 128 -6.84 -12.07 -4.85
CA MET A 128 -7.40 -12.12 -3.50
C MET A 128 -8.72 -11.34 -3.40
N ALA A 129 -8.82 -10.16 -4.04
CA ALA A 129 -10.04 -9.37 -4.06
C ALA A 129 -11.19 -10.11 -4.77
N ILE A 130 -10.90 -10.74 -5.92
CA ILE A 130 -11.87 -11.55 -6.68
C ILE A 130 -12.29 -12.79 -5.88
N ASP A 131 -11.33 -13.56 -5.36
CA ASP A 131 -11.61 -14.79 -4.60
C ASP A 131 -12.47 -14.53 -3.35
N LYS A 132 -12.24 -13.41 -2.68
CA LYS A 132 -12.97 -13.02 -1.47
C LYS A 132 -14.15 -12.09 -1.73
N GLN A 133 -14.37 -11.68 -2.98
CA GLN A 133 -15.43 -10.75 -3.38
C GLN A 133 -15.45 -9.47 -2.52
N VAL A 134 -14.26 -8.94 -2.20
CA VAL A 134 -14.07 -7.73 -1.39
C VAL A 134 -13.55 -6.59 -2.25
N PRO A 135 -13.99 -5.34 -2.04
CA PRO A 135 -13.59 -4.22 -2.87
C PRO A 135 -12.10 -3.89 -2.75
N ILE A 136 -11.56 -3.31 -3.82
CA ILE A 136 -10.23 -2.68 -3.82
C ILE A 136 -10.37 -1.18 -3.57
N VAL A 137 -9.57 -0.66 -2.64
CA VAL A 137 -9.42 0.78 -2.40
C VAL A 137 -8.07 1.22 -2.95
N PRO A 138 -8.03 1.88 -4.13
CA PRO A 138 -6.79 2.39 -4.70
C PRO A 138 -6.34 3.64 -3.94
N ILE A 139 -5.02 3.75 -3.66
CA ILE A 139 -4.42 4.91 -3.00
C ILE A 139 -3.20 5.37 -3.78
N THR A 140 -3.07 6.69 -3.99
CA THR A 140 -1.89 7.29 -4.61
C THR A 140 -1.10 8.11 -3.61
N TRP A 141 0.17 7.76 -3.40
CA TRP A 141 1.17 8.63 -2.83
C TRP A 141 1.70 9.55 -3.92
N VAL A 142 1.31 10.81 -3.88
CA VAL A 142 1.55 11.73 -5.01
C VAL A 142 3.01 12.15 -5.11
N GLN A 143 3.66 12.43 -3.98
CA GLN A 143 5.02 12.97 -3.97
C GLN A 143 5.95 12.42 -2.88
N ASN A 144 5.60 11.29 -2.25
CA ASN A 144 6.39 10.71 -1.16
C ASN A 144 7.81 10.28 -1.58
N TYR A 145 8.05 10.08 -2.89
CA TYR A 145 9.40 9.84 -3.43
C TYR A 145 10.41 10.93 -3.08
N LYS A 146 9.94 12.14 -2.71
CA LYS A 146 10.79 13.25 -2.27
C LYS A 146 11.26 13.10 -0.81
N ILE A 147 10.65 12.22 -0.03
CA ILE A 147 10.91 12.14 1.41
C ILE A 147 12.02 11.15 1.71
N MET A 148 11.85 9.86 1.38
CA MET A 148 12.83 8.81 1.69
C MET A 148 12.75 7.67 0.68
N LEU A 149 13.68 7.63 -0.25
CA LEU A 149 13.79 6.56 -1.25
C LEU A 149 14.56 5.36 -0.72
N GLU A 150 15.58 5.57 0.13
CA GLU A 150 16.44 4.53 0.68
C GLU A 150 16.68 4.75 2.17
N PRO A 151 16.56 3.70 3.00
CA PRO A 151 16.83 3.81 4.44
C PRO A 151 18.29 4.14 4.77
N SER A 152 19.24 3.74 3.92
CA SER A 152 20.67 4.06 4.05
C SER A 152 20.94 5.56 3.93
N LYS A 153 20.05 6.28 3.29
CA LYS A 153 20.09 7.72 3.09
C LYS A 153 19.19 8.46 4.09
N PHE A 154 19.08 7.96 5.31
CA PHE A 154 18.22 8.55 6.34
C PHE A 154 18.50 10.03 6.60
N PHE A 155 19.72 10.51 6.36
CA PHE A 155 20.09 11.92 6.52
C PHE A 155 19.97 12.77 5.24
N GLU A 156 19.60 12.19 4.10
CA GLU A 156 19.33 12.89 2.85
C GLU A 156 17.85 13.25 2.67
N PHE A 157 17.15 13.56 3.76
CA PHE A 157 15.76 13.96 3.69
C PHE A 157 15.58 15.35 3.11
N SER A 158 14.65 15.49 2.17
CA SER A 158 14.07 16.79 1.85
C SER A 158 12.94 17.10 2.84
N LEU A 159 13.28 17.58 4.03
CA LEU A 159 12.32 17.98 5.05
C LEU A 159 12.35 19.50 5.27
N PRO A 160 11.24 20.13 5.62
CA PRO A 160 9.89 19.60 5.73
C PRO A 160 9.24 19.30 4.37
N GLN A 161 8.40 18.25 4.28
CA GLN A 161 7.72 17.87 3.05
C GLN A 161 6.27 17.49 3.31
N GLN A 162 5.36 18.09 2.57
CA GLN A 162 3.95 17.72 2.64
C GLN A 162 3.70 16.33 2.04
N VAL A 163 2.99 15.48 2.77
CA VAL A 163 2.52 14.18 2.29
C VAL A 163 1.15 14.38 1.64
N LEU A 164 1.10 14.25 0.32
CA LEU A 164 -0.15 14.30 -0.43
C LEU A 164 -0.60 12.88 -0.78
N VAL A 165 -1.80 12.52 -0.35
CA VAL A 165 -2.37 11.20 -0.61
C VAL A 165 -3.80 11.32 -1.14
N VAL A 166 -4.07 10.57 -2.23
CA VAL A 166 -5.39 10.47 -2.83
C VAL A 166 -5.94 9.08 -2.57
N ILE A 167 -7.07 8.99 -1.89
CA ILE A 167 -7.86 7.77 -1.70
C ILE A 167 -8.94 7.80 -2.78
N HIS A 168 -8.86 6.89 -3.75
CA HIS A 168 -9.78 6.82 -4.88
C HIS A 168 -11.07 6.12 -4.50
N GLU A 169 -12.07 6.22 -5.39
CA GLU A 169 -13.30 5.45 -5.27
C GLU A 169 -13.00 3.95 -5.20
N PRO A 170 -13.64 3.22 -4.29
CA PRO A 170 -13.52 1.78 -4.24
C PRO A 170 -13.94 1.12 -5.55
N ILE A 171 -13.26 0.06 -5.92
CA ILE A 171 -13.59 -0.75 -7.09
C ILE A 171 -14.21 -2.04 -6.58
N GLU A 172 -15.52 -2.20 -6.82
CA GLU A 172 -16.27 -3.39 -6.44
C GLU A 172 -15.79 -4.62 -7.21
N THR A 173 -15.78 -5.76 -6.53
CA THR A 173 -15.39 -7.05 -7.12
C THR A 173 -16.49 -8.09 -7.05
N LYS A 174 -17.65 -7.74 -6.47
CA LYS A 174 -18.77 -8.66 -6.34
C LYS A 174 -19.24 -9.15 -7.71
N GLY A 175 -19.24 -10.47 -7.90
CA GLY A 175 -19.59 -11.13 -9.16
C GLY A 175 -18.45 -11.21 -10.18
N MET A 176 -17.27 -10.65 -9.89
CA MET A 176 -16.08 -10.81 -10.73
C MET A 176 -15.52 -12.23 -10.64
N THR A 177 -14.90 -12.66 -11.75
CA THR A 177 -14.24 -13.95 -11.91
C THR A 177 -12.77 -13.78 -12.30
N ASP A 178 -12.03 -14.86 -12.42
CA ASP A 178 -10.63 -14.84 -12.90
C ASP A 178 -10.46 -14.15 -14.28
N GLU A 179 -11.51 -14.12 -15.10
CA GLU A 179 -11.52 -13.43 -16.40
C GLU A 179 -11.40 -11.90 -16.23
N ASP A 180 -11.91 -11.36 -15.13
CA ASP A 180 -11.90 -9.93 -14.83
C ASP A 180 -10.57 -9.44 -14.23
N LEU A 181 -9.66 -10.35 -13.88
CA LEU A 181 -8.42 -10.05 -13.16
C LEU A 181 -7.57 -8.99 -13.86
N VAL A 182 -7.41 -9.10 -15.18
CA VAL A 182 -6.60 -8.16 -15.96
C VAL A 182 -7.26 -6.79 -16.01
N ASN A 183 -8.58 -6.75 -16.18
CA ASN A 183 -9.37 -5.52 -16.20
C ASN A 183 -9.33 -4.81 -14.83
N LEU A 184 -9.59 -5.54 -13.75
CA LEU A 184 -9.52 -5.02 -12.38
C LEU A 184 -8.14 -4.42 -12.07
N ARG A 185 -7.05 -5.14 -12.43
CA ARG A 185 -5.68 -4.66 -12.28
C ARG A 185 -5.42 -3.37 -13.06
N SER A 186 -5.85 -3.33 -14.32
CA SER A 186 -5.67 -2.17 -15.19
C SER A 186 -6.48 -0.96 -14.69
N LYS A 187 -7.74 -1.16 -14.28
CA LYS A 187 -8.59 -0.13 -13.70
C LYS A 187 -7.97 0.46 -12.43
N THR A 188 -7.45 -0.40 -11.55
CA THR A 188 -6.77 0.04 -10.32
C THR A 188 -5.49 0.80 -10.64
N PHE A 189 -4.68 0.32 -11.58
CA PHE A 189 -3.46 0.99 -12.03
C PHE A 189 -3.78 2.40 -12.55
N ASN A 190 -4.75 2.51 -13.45
CA ASN A 190 -5.14 3.79 -14.06
C ASN A 190 -5.70 4.78 -13.02
N ALA A 191 -6.46 4.29 -12.02
CA ALA A 191 -6.94 5.13 -10.93
C ALA A 191 -5.75 5.74 -10.16
N ILE A 192 -4.76 4.94 -9.78
CA ILE A 192 -3.57 5.39 -9.05
C ILE A 192 -2.73 6.33 -9.92
N ASP A 193 -2.49 5.96 -11.18
CA ASP A 193 -1.70 6.74 -12.14
C ASP A 193 -2.31 8.13 -12.40
N SER A 194 -3.63 8.23 -12.42
CA SER A 194 -4.37 9.46 -12.69
C SER A 194 -4.07 10.61 -11.71
N ALA A 195 -3.60 10.29 -10.50
CA ALA A 195 -3.27 11.28 -9.47
C ALA A 195 -1.77 11.61 -9.40
N LEU A 196 -0.93 10.94 -10.18
CA LEU A 196 0.48 11.32 -10.34
C LEU A 196 0.60 12.55 -11.24
N ALA A 197 1.71 13.28 -11.13
CA ALA A 197 1.99 14.38 -12.04
C ALA A 197 2.16 13.85 -13.49
N PRO A 198 1.74 14.63 -14.52
CA PRO A 198 1.68 14.16 -15.91
C PRO A 198 2.98 13.53 -16.44
N GLU A 199 4.14 14.07 -16.05
CA GLU A 199 5.47 13.58 -16.44
C GLU A 199 5.82 12.20 -15.90
N PHE A 200 5.09 11.73 -14.87
CA PHE A 200 5.32 10.42 -14.24
C PHE A 200 4.28 9.38 -14.65
N ARG A 201 3.20 9.81 -15.32
CA ARG A 201 2.16 8.88 -15.77
C ARG A 201 2.68 7.96 -16.85
N LYS A 202 2.12 6.76 -16.88
CA LYS A 202 2.37 5.85 -17.97
C LYS A 202 1.69 6.39 -19.22
N THR A 203 2.48 6.63 -20.26
CA THR A 203 1.92 6.96 -21.58
C THR A 203 1.00 5.80 -22.03
N PRO A 204 -0.20 6.09 -22.53
CA PRO A 204 -1.16 5.07 -22.98
C PRO A 204 -0.58 4.20 -24.08
#